data_4870d8c1fdba8df9bbfa9f12d1f6fce2
#
_entry.id   4870d8c1fdba8df9bbfa9f12d1f6fce2
#
_cell.length_a   1.000
_cell.length_b   1.000
_cell.length_c   1.000
_cell.angle_alpha   90.00
_cell.angle_beta   90.00
_cell.angle_gamma   90.00
#
_symmetry.space_group_name_H-M   'P 1'
#
loop_
_entity.id
_entity.type
_entity.pdbx_description
1 polymer ?
#
loop_
_entity_poly.entity_id
_entity_poly.type
_entity_poly.pdbx_seq_one_letter_code
_entity_poly.pdbx_strand_id
1 'polypeptide(L)'
;QARRFTNQVTHEDWSRIALEVTTNLTDSVIEQAVRSYPPEVFEKYGEETIKHLKVRRDLLPEIAEEYYSMLNTVVSIPGSHKRERFVVETLDRDRTKVEVYKLTGKGKLREKYYERIFTDKETDELRLFGMSGNDEFILKGEANNKTRILVVGGPGEDIFNTNELN
;
A
#
# COMPACT_ATOMS: atom_id res chain seq x y z
N GLN A 1 -10.85 -2.62 -1.02
CA GLN A 1 -10.10 -3.89 -0.81
C GLN A 1 -8.64 -3.79 -1.32
N ALA A 2 -8.35 -3.17 -2.48
CA ALA A 2 -7.00 -3.07 -3.05
C ALA A 2 -5.97 -2.46 -2.07
N ARG A 3 -6.31 -1.38 -1.37
CA ARG A 3 -5.42 -0.70 -0.40
C ARG A 3 -4.87 -1.62 0.69
N ARG A 4 -5.59 -2.68 1.05
CA ARG A 4 -5.15 -3.62 2.10
C ARG A 4 -3.99 -4.52 1.65
N PHE A 5 -3.89 -4.79 0.35
CA PHE A 5 -2.85 -5.66 -0.21
C PHE A 5 -1.65 -4.89 -0.72
N THR A 6 -1.79 -3.59 -0.98
CA THR A 6 -0.74 -2.75 -1.55
C THR A 6 0.02 -1.91 -0.52
N ASN A 7 -0.34 -1.98 0.77
CA ASN A 7 0.27 -1.18 1.82
C ASN A 7 1.75 -1.55 2.13
N GLN A 8 2.25 -2.65 1.58
CA GLN A 8 3.66 -3.07 1.66
C GLN A 8 4.45 -2.81 0.37
N VAL A 9 3.77 -2.47 -0.72
CA VAL A 9 4.43 -2.25 -2.02
C VAL A 9 5.10 -0.89 -2.00
N THR A 10 6.39 -0.86 -2.31
CA THR A 10 7.17 0.37 -2.39
C THR A 10 6.95 1.08 -3.73
N HIS A 11 7.31 2.37 -3.81
CA HIS A 11 7.32 3.13 -5.05
C HIS A 11 8.19 2.46 -6.13
N GLU A 12 9.38 1.98 -5.72
CA GLU A 12 10.30 1.28 -6.62
C GLU A 12 9.69 0.01 -7.22
N ASP A 13 9.03 -0.82 -6.39
CA ASP A 13 8.34 -2.03 -6.86
C ASP A 13 7.21 -1.69 -7.84
N TRP A 14 6.46 -0.63 -7.53
CA TRP A 14 5.34 -0.19 -8.35
C TRP A 14 5.79 0.28 -9.73
N SER A 15 6.79 1.17 -9.78
CA SER A 15 7.35 1.69 -11.02
C SER A 15 8.04 0.60 -11.84
N ARG A 16 8.76 -0.32 -11.19
CA ARG A 16 9.39 -1.49 -11.83
C ARG A 16 8.35 -2.39 -12.51
N ILE A 17 7.25 -2.71 -11.82
CA ILE A 17 6.19 -3.55 -12.38
C ILE A 17 5.50 -2.84 -13.55
N ALA A 18 5.22 -1.55 -13.44
CA ALA A 18 4.62 -0.78 -14.53
C ALA A 18 5.50 -0.77 -15.77
N LEU A 19 6.81 -0.57 -15.59
CA LEU A 19 7.79 -0.62 -16.68
C LEU A 19 7.89 -2.01 -17.31
N GLU A 20 7.92 -3.07 -16.49
CA GLU A 20 7.96 -4.45 -16.97
C GLU A 20 6.74 -4.79 -17.84
N VAL A 21 5.55 -4.43 -17.39
CA VAL A 21 4.31 -4.63 -18.15
C VAL A 21 4.36 -3.86 -19.47
N THR A 22 4.77 -2.59 -19.44
CA THR A 22 4.86 -1.74 -20.64
C THR A 22 5.86 -2.30 -21.65
N THR A 23 7.00 -2.79 -21.20
CA THR A 23 8.05 -3.35 -22.04
C THR A 23 7.62 -4.68 -22.68
N ASN A 24 6.90 -5.51 -21.96
CA ASN A 24 6.45 -6.82 -22.44
C ASN A 24 5.24 -6.73 -23.39
N LEU A 25 4.40 -5.70 -23.26
CA LEU A 25 3.28 -5.44 -24.16
C LEU A 25 3.74 -4.72 -25.45
N THR A 26 4.62 -5.35 -26.20
CA THR A 26 5.09 -4.78 -27.48
C THR A 26 3.94 -4.60 -28.48
N ASP A 27 4.16 -3.76 -29.50
CA ASP A 27 3.20 -3.59 -30.60
C ASP A 27 2.79 -4.93 -31.23
N SER A 28 3.77 -5.81 -31.44
CA SER A 28 3.54 -7.14 -31.99
C SER A 28 2.63 -7.99 -31.10
N VAL A 29 2.83 -7.96 -29.79
CA VAL A 29 2.00 -8.71 -28.83
C VAL A 29 0.55 -8.20 -28.87
N ILE A 30 0.37 -6.89 -28.86
CA ILE A 30 -0.97 -6.27 -28.93
C ILE A 30 -1.66 -6.63 -30.26
N GLU A 31 -0.96 -6.48 -31.36
CA GLU A 31 -1.52 -6.78 -32.69
C GLU A 31 -1.88 -8.25 -32.84
N GLN A 32 -1.02 -9.18 -32.43
CA GLN A 32 -1.30 -10.61 -32.47
C GLN A 32 -2.52 -10.98 -31.60
N ALA A 33 -2.61 -10.41 -30.40
CA ALA A 33 -3.75 -10.66 -29.51
C ALA A 33 -5.06 -10.20 -30.12
N VAL A 34 -5.10 -9.00 -30.72
CA VAL A 34 -6.33 -8.48 -31.36
C VAL A 34 -6.65 -9.20 -32.68
N ARG A 35 -5.63 -9.64 -33.44
CA ARG A 35 -5.85 -10.43 -34.67
C ARG A 35 -6.41 -11.82 -34.39
N SER A 36 -6.40 -12.30 -33.15
CA SER A 36 -7.08 -13.54 -32.77
C SER A 36 -8.60 -13.42 -32.64
N TYR A 37 -9.16 -12.23 -32.80
CA TYR A 37 -10.61 -12.04 -32.83
C TYR A 37 -11.25 -12.74 -34.04
N PRO A 38 -12.53 -13.15 -33.97
CA PRO A 38 -13.28 -13.58 -35.12
C PRO A 38 -13.16 -12.55 -36.27
N PRO A 39 -13.03 -13.00 -37.53
CA PRO A 39 -12.81 -12.07 -38.67
C PRO A 39 -13.78 -10.91 -38.74
N GLU A 40 -15.06 -11.16 -38.53
CA GLU A 40 -16.12 -10.16 -38.57
C GLU A 40 -16.03 -9.14 -37.42
N VAL A 41 -15.44 -9.53 -36.27
CA VAL A 41 -15.20 -8.63 -35.17
C VAL A 41 -13.93 -7.81 -35.42
N PHE A 42 -12.90 -8.44 -35.93
CA PHE A 42 -11.65 -7.75 -36.29
C PHE A 42 -11.87 -6.70 -37.38
N GLU A 43 -12.61 -7.04 -38.44
CA GLU A 43 -12.93 -6.12 -39.53
C GLU A 43 -13.60 -4.84 -39.00
N LYS A 44 -14.46 -4.96 -38.04
CA LYS A 44 -15.22 -3.83 -37.48
C LYS A 44 -14.47 -3.04 -36.39
N TYR A 45 -13.70 -3.70 -35.54
CA TYR A 45 -13.16 -3.08 -34.33
C TYR A 45 -11.65 -3.28 -34.14
N GLY A 46 -11.00 -4.13 -34.95
CA GLY A 46 -9.63 -4.57 -34.70
C GLY A 46 -8.62 -3.42 -34.68
N GLU A 47 -8.58 -2.61 -35.73
CA GLU A 47 -7.61 -1.53 -35.85
C GLU A 47 -7.80 -0.44 -34.77
N GLU A 48 -9.04 -0.10 -34.41
CA GLU A 48 -9.34 0.85 -33.35
C GLU A 48 -8.94 0.29 -31.98
N THR A 49 -9.18 -1.00 -31.73
CA THR A 49 -8.75 -1.69 -30.51
C THR A 49 -7.25 -1.70 -30.36
N ILE A 50 -6.50 -2.02 -31.45
CA ILE A 50 -5.02 -1.97 -31.44
C ILE A 50 -4.54 -0.58 -31.07
N LYS A 51 -5.07 0.46 -31.71
CA LYS A 51 -4.69 1.85 -31.43
C LYS A 51 -4.93 2.21 -29.95
N HIS A 52 -6.10 1.89 -29.44
CA HIS A 52 -6.43 2.18 -28.03
C HIS A 52 -5.55 1.42 -27.03
N LEU A 53 -5.24 0.15 -27.31
CA LEU A 53 -4.37 -0.63 -26.43
C LEU A 53 -2.93 -0.10 -26.42
N LYS A 54 -2.39 0.31 -27.57
CA LYS A 54 -1.06 0.94 -27.66
C LYS A 54 -1.01 2.24 -26.84
N VAL A 55 -2.00 3.12 -27.00
CA VAL A 55 -2.08 4.38 -26.23
C VAL A 55 -2.17 4.09 -24.72
N ARG A 56 -3.00 3.14 -24.30
CA ARG A 56 -3.14 2.77 -22.88
C ARG A 56 -1.84 2.19 -22.31
N ARG A 57 -1.14 1.35 -23.07
CA ARG A 57 0.18 0.84 -22.68
C ARG A 57 1.18 1.97 -22.50
N ASP A 58 1.23 2.92 -23.43
CA ASP A 58 2.20 4.02 -23.39
C ASP A 58 1.95 4.97 -22.21
N LEU A 59 0.68 5.12 -21.79
CA LEU A 59 0.28 5.90 -20.63
C LEU A 59 0.40 5.14 -19.30
N LEU A 60 0.62 3.83 -19.34
CA LEU A 60 0.61 3.00 -18.13
C LEU A 60 1.60 3.45 -17.05
N PRO A 61 2.86 3.86 -17.34
CA PRO A 61 3.78 4.33 -16.32
C PRO A 61 3.26 5.59 -15.60
N GLU A 62 2.74 6.56 -16.32
CA GLU A 62 2.18 7.80 -15.75
C GLU A 62 0.96 7.51 -14.87
N ILE A 63 0.01 6.73 -15.39
CA ILE A 63 -1.19 6.33 -14.63
C ILE A 63 -0.80 5.51 -13.40
N ALA A 64 0.21 4.67 -13.48
CA ALA A 64 0.71 3.89 -12.36
C ALA A 64 1.25 4.79 -11.24
N GLU A 65 2.01 5.84 -11.57
CA GLU A 65 2.50 6.82 -10.61
C GLU A 65 1.37 7.60 -9.92
N GLU A 66 0.42 8.10 -10.69
CA GLU A 66 -0.75 8.79 -10.14
C GLU A 66 -1.54 7.88 -9.19
N TYR A 67 -1.74 6.62 -9.59
CA TYR A 67 -2.48 5.66 -8.78
C TYR A 67 -1.72 5.27 -7.51
N TYR A 68 -0.39 5.09 -7.59
CA TYR A 68 0.47 4.88 -6.42
C TYR A 68 0.34 6.04 -5.43
N SER A 69 0.49 7.27 -5.90
CA SER A 69 0.36 8.48 -5.08
C SER A 69 -1.01 8.52 -4.38
N MET A 70 -2.09 8.31 -5.12
CA MET A 70 -3.45 8.28 -4.57
C MET A 70 -3.64 7.19 -3.50
N LEU A 71 -3.05 6.01 -3.68
CA LEU A 71 -3.14 4.92 -2.71
C LEU A 71 -2.35 5.20 -1.44
N ASN A 72 -1.20 5.88 -1.55
CA ASN A 72 -0.28 6.12 -0.44
C ASN A 72 -0.54 7.42 0.31
N THR A 73 -1.39 8.33 -0.18
CA THR A 73 -1.81 9.53 0.57
C THR A 73 -2.41 9.16 1.93
N VAL A 74 -3.23 8.11 1.98
CA VAL A 74 -3.82 7.58 3.22
C VAL A 74 -3.61 6.07 3.27
N VAL A 75 -2.73 5.61 4.16
CA VAL A 75 -2.40 4.20 4.29
C VAL A 75 -3.09 3.58 5.50
N SER A 76 -3.80 2.47 5.27
CA SER A 76 -4.46 1.70 6.33
C SER A 76 -3.67 0.43 6.62
N ILE A 77 -3.33 0.22 7.89
CA ILE A 77 -2.58 -0.93 8.39
C ILE A 77 -3.49 -1.70 9.35
N PRO A 78 -4.20 -2.72 8.87
CA PRO A 78 -5.07 -3.52 9.71
C PRO A 78 -4.29 -4.63 10.42
N GLY A 79 -4.62 -4.85 11.66
CA GLY A 79 -4.30 -6.05 12.41
C GLY A 79 -5.21 -7.23 12.04
N SER A 80 -5.43 -8.11 13.00
CA SER A 80 -6.26 -9.30 12.84
C SER A 80 -7.30 -9.42 13.97
N HIS A 81 -7.82 -10.63 14.21
CA HIS A 81 -8.66 -10.93 15.37
C HIS A 81 -7.85 -11.52 16.54
N LYS A 82 -6.53 -11.27 16.55
CA LYS A 82 -5.63 -11.75 17.60
C LYS A 82 -4.94 -10.55 18.24
N ARG A 83 -4.19 -10.81 19.28
CA ARG A 83 -3.43 -9.78 19.95
C ARG A 83 -2.18 -9.41 19.17
N GLU A 84 -2.06 -8.13 18.83
CA GLU A 84 -0.93 -7.53 18.13
C GLU A 84 -0.31 -6.36 18.92
N ARG A 85 0.93 -6.02 18.53
CA ARG A 85 1.57 -4.77 18.94
C ARG A 85 1.95 -3.98 17.73
N PHE A 86 1.42 -2.77 17.64
CA PHE A 86 1.76 -1.76 16.68
C PHE A 86 2.78 -0.82 17.31
N VAL A 87 3.93 -0.67 16.67
CA VAL A 87 4.94 0.30 17.08
C VAL A 87 5.06 1.33 15.98
N VAL A 88 4.75 2.58 16.31
CA VAL A 88 4.89 3.74 15.44
C VAL A 88 6.04 4.58 15.97
N GLU A 89 7.08 4.68 15.22
CA GLU A 89 8.28 5.44 15.57
C GLU A 89 8.49 6.60 14.59
N THR A 90 8.38 7.80 15.09
CA THR A 90 8.78 9.00 14.34
C THR A 90 10.29 9.09 14.35
N LEU A 91 10.92 8.73 13.21
CA LEU A 91 12.38 8.71 13.08
C LEU A 91 12.97 10.11 13.02
N ASP A 92 12.25 11.01 12.37
CA ASP A 92 12.55 12.43 12.24
C ASP A 92 11.29 13.19 11.79
N ARG A 93 11.46 14.48 11.41
CA ARG A 93 10.36 15.35 11.00
C ARG A 93 9.54 14.81 9.81
N ASP A 94 10.18 14.08 8.93
CA ASP A 94 9.62 13.72 7.62
C ASP A 94 9.38 12.20 7.46
N ARG A 95 9.86 11.37 8.42
CA ARG A 95 9.79 9.90 8.31
C ARG A 95 9.16 9.26 9.54
N THR A 96 8.24 8.36 9.28
CA THR A 96 7.57 7.53 10.29
C THR A 96 7.73 6.06 9.96
N LYS A 97 8.25 5.27 10.89
CA LYS A 97 8.35 3.81 10.80
C LYS A 97 7.16 3.16 11.51
N VAL A 98 6.55 2.19 10.87
CA VAL A 98 5.52 1.35 11.49
C VAL A 98 5.95 -0.09 11.45
N GLU A 99 5.89 -0.75 12.60
CA GLU A 99 6.11 -2.18 12.77
C GLU A 99 4.90 -2.82 13.43
N VAL A 100 4.53 -4.03 12.98
CA VAL A 100 3.46 -4.80 13.63
C VAL A 100 3.93 -6.19 13.97
N TYR A 101 3.72 -6.56 15.24
CA TYR A 101 4.15 -7.83 15.81
C TYR A 101 2.93 -8.62 16.30
N LYS A 102 2.93 -9.92 16.09
CA LYS A 102 2.01 -10.81 16.81
C LYS A 102 2.42 -10.94 18.27
N LEU A 103 1.44 -11.04 19.15
CA LEU A 103 1.65 -11.34 20.56
C LEU A 103 1.09 -12.72 20.93
N THR A 104 1.66 -13.31 21.99
CA THR A 104 1.01 -14.45 22.66
C THR A 104 -0.18 -13.95 23.48
N GLY A 105 -1.07 -14.85 23.93
CA GLY A 105 -2.14 -14.49 24.86
C GLY A 105 -1.65 -13.85 26.18
N LYS A 106 -0.36 -14.07 26.55
CA LYS A 106 0.30 -13.46 27.71
C LYS A 106 1.05 -12.17 27.38
N GLY A 107 0.89 -11.60 26.17
CA GLY A 107 1.51 -10.34 25.75
C GLY A 107 2.99 -10.44 25.36
N LYS A 108 3.58 -11.63 25.22
CA LYS A 108 4.97 -11.77 24.78
C LYS A 108 5.06 -11.58 23.27
N LEU A 109 6.05 -10.83 22.80
CA LEU A 109 6.37 -10.66 21.37
C LEU A 109 6.62 -12.01 20.70
N ARG A 110 6.09 -12.11 19.47
CA ARG A 110 6.37 -13.19 18.51
C ARG A 110 6.97 -12.59 17.23
N GLU A 111 6.53 -13.08 16.09
CA GLU A 111 7.02 -12.63 14.79
C GLU A 111 6.57 -11.21 14.44
N LYS A 112 7.46 -10.43 13.84
CA LYS A 112 7.13 -9.21 13.12
C LYS A 112 6.63 -9.62 11.73
N TYR A 113 5.45 -9.16 11.37
CA TYR A 113 4.86 -9.48 10.07
C TYR A 113 4.61 -8.25 9.19
N TYR A 114 4.83 -7.05 9.72
CA TYR A 114 4.76 -5.81 8.97
C TYR A 114 5.88 -4.88 9.40
N GLU A 115 6.52 -4.24 8.43
CA GLU A 115 7.45 -3.14 8.62
C GLU A 115 7.47 -2.26 7.38
N ARG A 116 7.32 -0.94 7.59
CA ARG A 116 7.48 0.05 6.53
C ARG A 116 7.87 1.40 7.11
N ILE A 117 8.70 2.13 6.36
CA ILE A 117 9.00 3.55 6.60
C ILE A 117 8.16 4.35 5.62
N PHE A 118 7.46 5.34 6.13
CA PHE A 118 6.64 6.29 5.40
C PHE A 118 7.31 7.65 5.40
N THR A 119 7.14 8.40 4.31
CA THR A 119 7.59 9.79 4.21
C THR A 119 6.40 10.72 4.13
N ASP A 120 6.51 11.92 4.69
CA ASP A 120 5.46 12.95 4.65
C ASP A 120 5.16 13.45 3.22
N LYS A 121 6.08 13.21 2.27
CA LYS A 121 5.88 13.52 0.85
C LYS A 121 4.90 12.60 0.16
N GLU A 122 4.78 11.36 0.64
CA GLU A 122 3.92 10.33 0.04
C GLU A 122 2.67 10.06 0.87
N THR A 123 2.77 10.24 2.21
CA THR A 123 1.72 9.78 3.15
C THR A 123 1.33 10.88 4.12
N ASP A 124 0.12 11.40 3.95
CA ASP A 124 -0.47 12.41 4.83
C ASP A 124 -1.04 11.77 6.11
N GLU A 125 -1.56 10.55 6.01
CA GLU A 125 -2.23 9.89 7.13
C GLU A 125 -1.98 8.39 7.18
N LEU A 126 -1.59 7.90 8.36
CA LEU A 126 -1.51 6.49 8.71
C LEU A 126 -2.70 6.10 9.59
N ARG A 127 -3.43 5.08 9.20
CA ARG A 127 -4.58 4.54 9.94
C ARG A 127 -4.26 3.14 10.43
N LEU A 128 -4.15 2.98 11.73
CA LEU A 128 -3.89 1.71 12.39
C LEU A 128 -5.19 1.14 12.96
N PHE A 129 -5.53 -0.08 12.60
CA PHE A 129 -6.73 -0.74 13.06
C PHE A 129 -6.36 -2.06 13.76
N GLY A 130 -6.58 -2.16 15.07
CA GLY A 130 -6.41 -3.42 15.81
C GLY A 130 -7.36 -4.50 15.35
N MET A 131 -8.56 -4.12 14.93
CA MET A 131 -9.68 -4.97 14.54
C MET A 131 -10.39 -5.58 15.76
N SER A 132 -9.90 -6.67 16.34
CA SER A 132 -10.39 -7.23 17.59
C SER A 132 -9.26 -7.98 18.29
N GLY A 133 -9.33 -8.05 19.59
CA GLY A 133 -8.27 -8.59 20.42
C GLY A 133 -7.90 -7.58 21.53
N ASN A 134 -6.84 -7.85 22.25
CA ASN A 134 -6.31 -6.91 23.23
C ASN A 134 -4.98 -6.40 22.69
N ASP A 135 -5.05 -5.34 21.89
CA ASP A 135 -3.93 -4.83 21.12
C ASP A 135 -3.11 -3.79 21.91
N GLU A 136 -1.89 -3.61 21.48
CA GLU A 136 -0.97 -2.64 22.08
C GLU A 136 -0.49 -1.67 20.99
N PHE A 137 -0.72 -0.37 21.21
CA PHE A 137 -0.26 0.70 20.33
C PHE A 137 0.79 1.51 21.06
N ILE A 138 2.03 1.49 20.57
CA ILE A 138 3.16 2.22 21.13
C ILE A 138 3.55 3.30 20.12
N LEU A 139 3.43 4.56 20.51
CA LEU A 139 3.87 5.71 19.74
C LEU A 139 5.09 6.31 20.42
N LYS A 140 6.18 6.49 19.67
CA LYS A 140 7.45 7.01 20.18
C LYS A 140 8.17 7.90 19.18
N GLY A 141 9.15 8.66 19.66
CA GLY A 141 9.94 9.59 18.86
C GLY A 141 9.44 11.03 18.96
N GLU A 142 9.66 11.84 17.93
CA GLU A 142 9.32 13.27 17.96
C GLU A 142 7.86 13.52 17.58
N ALA A 143 7.13 14.31 18.41
CA ALA A 143 5.71 14.60 18.20
C ALA A 143 5.41 15.58 17.04
N ASN A 144 6.42 16.22 16.46
CA ASN A 144 6.25 17.27 15.45
C ASN A 144 6.30 16.73 14.00
N ASN A 145 6.14 15.44 13.78
CA ASN A 145 6.02 14.84 12.46
C ASN A 145 4.73 15.30 11.76
N LYS A 146 4.78 15.47 10.45
CA LYS A 146 3.65 15.99 9.68
C LYS A 146 2.61 14.92 9.33
N THR A 147 3.02 13.66 9.31
CA THR A 147 2.10 12.54 9.01
C THR A 147 1.13 12.35 10.17
N ARG A 148 -0.15 12.48 9.89
CA ARG A 148 -1.21 12.24 10.88
C ARG A 148 -1.33 10.75 11.17
N ILE A 149 -1.43 10.41 12.45
CA ILE A 149 -1.60 9.02 12.90
C ILE A 149 -2.99 8.88 13.55
N LEU A 150 -3.82 8.04 12.94
CA LEU A 150 -5.13 7.64 13.47
C LEU A 150 -5.04 6.21 13.98
N VAL A 151 -5.40 5.99 15.23
CA VAL A 151 -5.40 4.67 15.86
C VAL A 151 -6.81 4.28 16.28
N VAL A 152 -7.23 3.09 15.89
CA VAL A 152 -8.52 2.49 16.25
C VAL A 152 -8.27 1.09 16.80
N GLY A 153 -8.43 0.89 18.10
CA GLY A 153 -8.25 -0.42 18.74
C GLY A 153 -9.28 -1.45 18.26
N GLY A 154 -10.55 -1.08 18.35
CA GLY A 154 -11.66 -1.98 18.03
C GLY A 154 -12.21 -2.66 19.29
N PRO A 155 -12.97 -3.76 19.15
CA PRO A 155 -13.45 -4.54 20.28
C PRO A 155 -12.32 -5.27 21.02
N GLY A 156 -12.16 -5.02 22.32
CA GLY A 156 -11.14 -5.59 23.19
C GLY A 156 -10.69 -4.64 24.29
N GLU A 157 -9.69 -5.07 25.05
CA GLU A 157 -9.00 -4.22 26.03
C GLU A 157 -7.67 -3.78 25.42
N ASP A 158 -7.67 -2.63 24.75
CA ASP A 158 -6.52 -2.12 24.03
C ASP A 158 -5.70 -1.17 24.89
N ILE A 159 -4.39 -1.18 24.68
CA ILE A 159 -3.43 -0.33 25.41
C ILE A 159 -2.83 0.67 24.44
N PHE A 160 -2.92 1.96 24.79
CA PHE A 160 -2.33 3.07 24.06
C PHE A 160 -1.20 3.68 24.90
N ASN A 161 0.04 3.57 24.42
CA ASN A 161 1.22 4.11 25.09
C ASN A 161 1.87 5.19 24.23
N THR A 162 1.89 6.41 24.74
CA THR A 162 2.50 7.59 24.13
C THR A 162 3.62 8.19 25.00
N ASN A 163 4.06 7.47 26.05
CA ASN A 163 5.01 8.00 27.02
C ASN A 163 6.42 8.24 26.45
N GLU A 164 6.72 7.72 25.27
CA GLU A 164 7.98 7.90 24.57
C GLU A 164 7.90 8.93 23.42
N LEU A 165 6.81 9.70 23.34
CA LEU A 165 6.70 10.86 22.45
C LEU A 165 7.33 12.07 23.13
N ASN A 166 8.26 12.76 22.44
CA ASN A 166 8.98 13.94 22.89
C ASN A 166 8.45 15.22 22.21
#